data_69b2440b10210934bcbd17c355ee1b5c
#
_entry.id   69b2440b10210934bcbd17c355ee1b5c
#
_cell.length_a   1.000
_cell.length_b   1.000
_cell.length_c   1.000
_cell.angle_alpha   90.00
_cell.angle_beta   90.00
_cell.angle_gamma   90.00
#
_symmetry.space_group_name_H-M   'P 1'
#
loop_
_entity.id
_entity.type
_entity.pdbx_description
1 polymer ?
#
loop_
_entity_poly.entity_id
_entity_poly.type
_entity_poly.pdbx_seq_one_letter_code
_entity_poly.pdbx_strand_id
1 'polypeptide(L)'
;MATPTKPPHGEPGPDVPVPSGRTREDAIRAGVLAALGRPEGLYRVAVVPLWGNNFRVNVVTGDAAGVLIPNSYFVRADDRGAILGAEPPIRRQY
;
A
#
# COMPACT_ATOMS: atom_id res chain seq x y z
N MET A 1 -33.67 7.62 8.76
CA MET A 1 -32.98 7.69 8.34
C MET A 1 -32.47 7.72 8.17
N ALA A 2 -32.57 7.52 8.42
CA ALA A 2 -31.80 7.45 7.99
C ALA A 2 -31.10 7.35 7.90
N THR A 3 -30.99 7.00 8.09
CA THR A 3 -30.12 6.81 7.77
C THR A 3 -29.44 6.68 7.53
N PRO A 4 -29.42 6.60 7.67
CA PRO A 4 -28.47 6.40 7.36
C PRO A 4 -27.80 6.33 7.14
N THR A 5 -27.84 6.21 7.22
CA THR A 5 -26.90 6.12 6.76
C THR A 5 -26.17 6.28 6.55
N LYS A 6 -25.99 6.21 6.68
CA LYS A 6 -25.02 6.32 6.36
C LYS A 6 -24.43 6.60 5.86
N PRO A 7 -24.31 6.77 5.94
CA PRO A 7 -23.36 7.00 5.46
C PRO A 7 -22.73 6.91 5.26
N PRO A 8 -22.61 6.73 5.11
CA PRO A 8 -21.63 6.54 4.85
C PRO A 8 -20.84 6.48 4.87
N HIS A 9 -20.72 6.40 5.16
CA HIS A 9 -19.72 6.34 5.28
C HIS A 9 -19.23 6.24 5.75
N GLY A 10 -19.57 6.06 6.26
CA GLY A 10 -18.99 5.90 6.83
C GLY A 10 -19.01 5.75 7.77
N GLU A 11 -19.29 5.66 8.36
CA GLU A 11 -19.13 5.41 9.20
C GLU A 11 -19.25 4.90 9.87
N PRO A 12 -19.21 4.54 10.12
CA PRO A 12 -19.44 3.93 10.91
C PRO A 12 -19.33 3.67 11.92
N GLY A 13 -19.77 3.70 12.13
CA GLY A 13 -19.75 3.30 13.29
C GLY A 13 -18.60 2.95 13.80
N PRO A 14 -18.46 2.97 14.71
CA PRO A 14 -17.31 2.84 15.31
C PRO A 14 -16.58 1.84 14.95
N ASP A 15 -16.55 2.01 14.60
CA ASP A 15 -16.09 1.40 14.22
C ASP A 15 -15.44 0.36 14.31
N VAL A 16 -15.90 -0.38 14.00
CA VAL A 16 -15.27 -1.61 14.00
C VAL A 16 -14.41 -1.66 12.82
N PRO A 17 -13.17 -1.72 13.02
CA PRO A 17 -12.29 -1.77 11.92
C PRO A 17 -12.47 -3.08 11.25
N VAL A 18 -13.12 -3.02 10.18
CA VAL A 18 -13.07 -4.10 9.26
C VAL A 18 -11.81 -3.94 8.49
N PRO A 19 -10.99 -4.97 8.36
CA PRO A 19 -9.86 -4.89 7.48
C PRO A 19 -10.38 -4.62 6.11
N SER A 20 -10.27 -3.41 5.72
CA SER A 20 -10.62 -3.02 4.37
C SER A 20 -9.40 -3.21 3.50
N GLY A 21 -9.60 -3.23 2.20
CA GLY A 21 -8.50 -3.24 1.27
C GLY A 21 -7.56 -2.09 1.50
N ARG A 22 -8.10 -0.97 1.93
CA ARG A 22 -7.30 0.21 2.22
C ARG A 22 -6.35 0.00 3.37
N THR A 23 -6.80 -0.60 4.46
CA THR A 23 -5.94 -0.90 5.60
C THR A 23 -4.84 -1.87 5.21
N ARG A 24 -5.20 -2.87 4.41
CA ARG A 24 -4.26 -3.85 3.93
C ARG A 24 -3.22 -3.21 3.04
N GLU A 25 -3.64 -2.30 2.16
CA GLU A 25 -2.71 -1.60 1.29
C GLU A 25 -1.76 -0.72 2.08
N ASP A 26 -2.26 -0.08 3.14
CA ASP A 26 -1.40 0.73 3.99
C ASP A 26 -0.34 -0.12 4.66
N ALA A 27 -0.69 -1.32 5.11
CA ALA A 27 0.26 -2.23 5.72
C ALA A 27 1.31 -2.70 4.72
N ILE A 28 0.89 -2.99 3.49
CA ILE A 28 1.82 -3.39 2.43
C ILE A 28 2.79 -2.25 2.14
N ARG A 29 2.27 -1.04 2.03
CA ARG A 29 3.08 0.15 1.76
C ARG A 29 4.12 0.35 2.84
N ALA A 30 3.70 0.25 4.10
CA ALA A 30 4.62 0.41 5.23
C ALA A 30 5.69 -0.69 5.23
N GLY A 31 5.29 -1.92 4.91
CA GLY A 31 6.22 -3.04 4.87
C GLY A 31 7.29 -2.89 3.79
N VAL A 32 6.88 -2.41 2.61
CA VAL A 32 7.82 -2.18 1.53
C VAL A 32 8.83 -1.10 1.93
N LEU A 33 8.35 0.00 2.50
CA LEU A 33 9.25 1.09 2.90
C LEU A 33 10.16 0.67 4.04
N ALA A 34 9.67 -0.16 4.96
CA ALA A 34 10.51 -0.64 6.05
C ALA A 34 11.67 -1.50 5.53
N ALA A 35 11.41 -2.31 4.51
CA ALA A 35 12.43 -3.19 3.95
C ALA A 35 13.37 -2.44 3.00
N LEU A 36 12.82 -1.54 2.18
CA LEU A 36 13.59 -0.84 1.16
C LEU A 36 14.34 0.36 1.72
N GLY A 37 13.75 1.03 2.69
CA GLY A 37 14.18 2.34 3.13
C GLY A 37 13.41 3.41 2.39
N ARG A 38 13.44 4.63 2.93
CA ARG A 38 12.68 5.73 2.35
C ARG A 38 13.56 6.51 1.39
N PRO A 39 13.27 6.48 0.09
CA PRO A 39 14.11 7.20 -0.87
C PRO A 39 13.93 8.70 -0.72
N GLU A 40 14.95 9.43 -1.06
CA GLU A 40 14.87 10.87 -1.14
C GLU A 40 13.91 11.25 -2.27
N GLY A 41 13.05 12.23 -2.01
CA GLY A 41 12.08 12.62 -3.01
C GLY A 41 10.92 11.66 -3.15
N LEU A 42 10.68 10.82 -2.13
CA LEU A 42 9.56 9.90 -2.18
C LEU A 42 8.26 10.69 -2.38
N TYR A 43 7.56 10.35 -3.46
CA TYR A 43 6.29 10.97 -3.80
C TYR A 43 5.14 10.12 -3.27
N ARG A 44 5.16 8.83 -3.60
CA ARG A 44 4.17 7.90 -3.06
C ARG A 44 4.59 6.48 -3.33
N VAL A 45 3.94 5.55 -2.63
CA VAL A 45 4.05 4.13 -2.90
C VAL A 45 2.67 3.68 -3.37
N ALA A 46 2.57 3.33 -4.63
CA ALA A 46 1.31 2.92 -5.24
C ALA A 46 1.17 1.41 -5.09
N VAL A 47 0.08 0.97 -4.45
CA VAL A 47 -0.22 -0.44 -4.27
C VAL A 47 -1.42 -0.77 -5.14
N VAL A 48 -1.23 -1.64 -6.11
CA VAL A 48 -2.25 -1.99 -7.08
C VAL A 48 -2.64 -3.45 -6.86
N PRO A 49 -3.88 -3.73 -6.45
CA PRO A 49 -4.32 -5.12 -6.30
C PRO A 49 -4.33 -5.82 -7.65
N LEU A 50 -3.87 -7.04 -7.65
CA LEU A 50 -3.94 -7.90 -8.82
C LEU A 50 -4.98 -8.98 -8.52
N TRP A 51 -4.65 -10.25 -8.71
CA TRP A 51 -5.56 -11.32 -8.37
C TRP A 51 -5.14 -11.96 -7.05
N GLY A 52 -6.10 -12.49 -6.31
CA GLY A 52 -5.83 -13.17 -5.05
C GLY A 52 -5.16 -12.23 -4.06
N ASN A 53 -4.05 -12.68 -3.51
CA ASN A 53 -3.27 -11.92 -2.53
C ASN A 53 -2.04 -11.26 -3.16
N ASN A 54 -2.10 -10.99 -4.44
CA ASN A 54 -0.97 -10.45 -5.20
C ASN A 54 -1.17 -8.98 -5.47
N PHE A 55 -0.09 -8.22 -5.45
CA PHE A 55 -0.12 -6.77 -5.63
C PHE A 55 1.08 -6.34 -6.44
N ARG A 56 0.91 -5.30 -7.23
CA ARG A 56 2.03 -4.58 -7.82
C ARG A 56 2.28 -3.35 -6.95
N VAL A 57 3.51 -3.17 -6.51
CA VAL A 57 3.88 -2.03 -5.66
C VAL A 57 4.93 -1.23 -6.39
N ASN A 58 4.61 0.02 -6.67
CA ASN A 58 5.51 0.94 -7.36
C ASN A 58 5.91 2.04 -6.38
N VAL A 59 7.21 2.17 -6.17
CA VAL A 59 7.77 3.25 -5.36
C VAL A 59 8.05 4.42 -6.29
N VAL A 60 7.34 5.51 -6.08
CA VAL A 60 7.37 6.65 -6.99
C VAL A 60 8.10 7.79 -6.32
N THR A 61 9.10 8.33 -6.99
CA THR A 61 9.82 9.53 -6.54
C THR A 61 9.54 10.65 -7.50
N GLY A 62 9.73 11.89 -7.04
CA GLY A 62 9.48 13.04 -7.87
C GLY A 62 10.36 14.21 -7.52
N ASP A 63 10.57 15.08 -8.51
CA ASP A 63 11.27 16.34 -8.32
C ASP A 63 10.76 17.30 -9.41
N ALA A 64 11.45 18.43 -9.55
CA ALA A 64 11.05 19.44 -10.53
C ALA A 64 11.10 18.93 -11.96
N ALA A 65 11.88 17.89 -12.23
CA ALA A 65 12.01 17.34 -13.58
C ALA A 65 10.92 16.32 -13.90
N GLY A 66 10.17 15.84 -12.89
CA GLY A 66 9.10 14.89 -13.13
C GLY A 66 9.11 13.75 -12.12
N VAL A 67 8.39 12.69 -12.44
CA VAL A 67 8.26 11.54 -11.57
C VAL A 67 8.96 10.32 -12.19
N LEU A 68 9.52 9.48 -11.30
CA LEU A 68 10.20 8.26 -11.69
C LEU A 68 9.68 7.12 -10.83
N ILE A 69 9.86 5.89 -11.32
CA ILE A 69 9.54 4.69 -10.54
C ILE A 69 10.83 3.88 -10.42
N PRO A 70 11.70 4.24 -9.45
CA PRO A 70 12.98 3.55 -9.32
C PRO A 70 12.84 2.10 -8.84
N ASN A 71 11.74 1.78 -8.16
CA ASN A 71 11.54 0.44 -7.64
C ASN A 71 10.11 -0.01 -7.91
N SER A 72 9.98 -1.24 -8.35
CA SER A 72 8.67 -1.85 -8.58
C SER A 72 8.77 -3.32 -8.21
N TYR A 73 7.76 -3.79 -7.48
CA TYR A 73 7.75 -5.15 -6.95
C TYR A 73 6.43 -5.83 -7.21
N PHE A 74 6.50 -7.12 -7.47
CA PHE A 74 5.34 -8.00 -7.41
C PHE A 74 5.33 -8.56 -6.00
N VAL A 75 4.28 -8.28 -5.22
CA VAL A 75 4.24 -8.60 -3.80
C VAL A 75 3.07 -9.51 -3.53
N ARG A 76 3.32 -10.54 -2.73
CA ARG A 76 2.26 -11.37 -2.18
C ARG A 76 2.14 -11.07 -0.70
N ALA A 77 0.91 -10.83 -0.25
CA ALA A 77 0.66 -10.44 1.13
C ALA A 77 -0.52 -11.22 1.69
N ASP A 78 -0.57 -11.35 3.01
CA ASP A 78 -1.71 -12.00 3.66
C ASP A 78 -2.86 -11.01 3.83
N ASP A 79 -3.91 -11.45 4.53
CA ASP A 79 -5.11 -10.64 4.68
C ASP A 79 -4.87 -9.36 5.45
N ARG A 80 -3.83 -9.30 6.23
CA ARG A 80 -3.50 -8.11 7.04
C ARG A 80 -2.48 -7.23 6.36
N GLY A 81 -1.98 -7.64 5.21
CA GLY A 81 -0.97 -6.87 4.49
C GLY A 81 0.45 -7.20 4.88
N ALA A 82 0.66 -8.28 5.63
CA ALA A 82 2.03 -8.73 5.90
C ALA A 82 2.60 -9.32 4.62
N ILE A 83 3.80 -8.91 4.26
CA ILE A 83 4.42 -9.33 3.00
C ILE A 83 4.95 -10.74 3.18
N LEU A 84 4.46 -11.66 2.35
CA LEU A 84 4.86 -13.06 2.36
C LEU A 84 5.97 -13.32 1.36
N GLY A 85 6.05 -12.53 0.30
CA GLY A 85 7.09 -12.66 -0.71
C GLY A 85 7.08 -11.49 -1.64
N ALA A 86 8.19 -11.26 -2.30
CA ALA A 86 8.32 -10.16 -3.26
C ALA A 86 9.29 -10.54 -4.36
N GLU A 87 9.03 -10.04 -5.57
CA GLU A 87 9.90 -10.23 -6.71
C GLU A 87 10.09 -8.91 -7.44
N PRO A 88 11.32 -8.46 -7.56
CA PRO A 88 12.52 -9.04 -6.94
C PRO A 88 12.45 -8.90 -5.42
N PRO A 89 13.30 -9.60 -4.68
CA PRO A 89 13.32 -9.44 -3.23
C PRO A 89 13.60 -7.99 -2.85
N ILE A 90 12.89 -7.51 -1.84
CA ILE A 90 13.06 -6.13 -1.40
C ILE A 90 14.31 -6.07 -0.54
N ARG A 91 15.29 -5.28 -0.99
CA ARG A 91 16.54 -5.09 -0.27
C ARG A 91 16.69 -3.64 0.10
N ARG A 92 17.32 -3.40 1.23
CA ARG A 92 17.54 -2.05 1.70
C ARG A 92 18.39 -1.29 0.70
N GLN A 93 17.91 -0.15 0.22
CA GLN A 93 18.62 0.71 -0.71
C GLN A 93 18.74 2.13 -0.22
N TYR A 94 17.89 2.50 0.71
CA TYR A 94 17.84 3.88 1.21
C TYR A 94 17.88 3.94 2.75
#